data_cad0c63890edc654f6391b37068e3472
#
_entry.id   cad0c63890edc654f6391b37068e3472
#
_cell.length_a   1.000
_cell.length_b   1.000
_cell.length_c   1.000
_cell.angle_alpha   90.00
_cell.angle_beta   90.00
_cell.angle_gamma   90.00
#
_symmetry.space_group_name_H-M   'P 1'
#
loop_
_entity.id
_entity.type
_entity.pdbx_description
1 polymer ?
#
loop_
_entity_poly.entity_id
_entity_poly.type
_entity_poly.pdbx_seq_one_letter_code
_entity_poly.pdbx_strand_id
1 'polypeptide(L)'
;MEKVTKREINIEIDDKVATGIYSNMVVVNHSDTEFVLDFISIMPGMPKARVQSRVIMTPSQAKQLMQNLSTNLYQYEHDKELPTDEEIFGKQAHFSGSGEA
;
A
#
# COMPACT_ATOMS: atom_id res chain seq x y z
N MET A 1 33.24 1.48 5.82
CA MET A 1 32.80 1.60 6.13
C MET A 1 32.03 1.04 6.48
N GLU A 2 31.90 0.94 6.56
CA GLU A 2 31.31 0.74 6.91
C GLU A 2 30.48 0.52 7.42
N LYS A 3 30.40 0.45 7.71
CA LYS A 3 29.72 0.29 8.17
C LYS A 3 28.67 0.58 8.58
N VAL A 4 28.59 0.84 8.87
CA VAL A 4 27.62 1.42 8.91
C VAL A 4 26.42 0.71 8.80
N THR A 5 26.43 -0.08 8.63
CA THR A 5 25.39 -0.81 8.32
C THR A 5 24.49 -1.07 9.40
N LYS A 6 24.79 -1.02 10.50
CA LYS A 6 23.98 -1.25 11.50
C LYS A 6 23.38 -0.10 12.03
N ARG A 7 23.06 0.86 11.33
CA ARG A 7 22.49 2.02 11.81
C ARG A 7 21.14 1.71 12.35
N GLU A 8 20.82 2.06 13.50
CA GLU A 8 19.54 1.91 14.06
C GLU A 8 18.70 3.10 13.73
N ILE A 9 17.53 2.89 13.17
CA ILE A 9 16.65 3.96 12.80
C ILE A 9 15.40 3.86 13.63
N ASN A 10 15.10 4.90 14.36
CA ASN A 10 13.88 4.95 15.13
C ASN A 10 12.81 5.54 14.25
N ILE A 11 11.72 4.84 14.08
CA ILE A 11 10.65 5.29 13.23
C ILE A 11 9.50 5.70 14.11
N GLU A 12 9.06 6.93 13.92
CA GLU A 12 7.97 7.48 14.69
C GLU A 12 6.83 7.82 13.77
N ILE A 13 5.61 7.78 14.26
CA ILE A 13 4.47 8.15 13.48
C ILE A 13 3.64 9.12 14.29
N ASP A 14 3.28 10.24 13.65
CA ASP A 14 2.48 11.26 14.26
C ASP A 14 1.05 10.77 14.30
N ASP A 15 0.29 11.15 15.30
CA ASP A 15 -1.09 10.77 15.44
C ASP A 15 -1.91 11.11 14.21
N LYS A 16 -1.64 12.24 13.61
CA LYS A 16 -2.39 12.64 12.43
C LYS A 16 -2.12 11.73 11.26
N VAL A 17 -0.93 11.21 11.17
CA VAL A 17 -0.55 10.35 10.07
C VAL A 17 -1.00 8.92 10.35
N ALA A 18 -1.05 8.55 11.62
CA ALA A 18 -1.35 7.18 12.01
C ALA A 18 -2.74 6.73 11.58
N THR A 19 -3.67 7.65 11.43
CA THR A 19 -5.02 7.29 11.01
C THR A 19 -5.07 6.88 9.55
N GLY A 20 -4.07 7.29 8.78
CA GLY A 20 -3.98 6.90 7.39
C GLY A 20 -4.93 7.66 6.50
N ILE A 21 -4.83 7.39 5.22
CA ILE A 21 -5.77 7.92 4.24
C ILE A 21 -6.18 6.79 3.34
N TYR A 22 -7.43 6.81 2.95
CA TYR A 22 -7.94 5.77 2.07
C TYR A 22 -7.64 6.15 0.62
N SER A 23 -7.21 5.16 -0.15
CA SER A 23 -6.96 5.37 -1.56
C SER A 23 -7.38 4.12 -2.30
N ASN A 24 -8.10 4.27 -3.39
CA ASN A 24 -8.49 3.12 -4.20
C ASN A 24 -7.96 3.21 -5.62
N MET A 25 -7.03 4.14 -5.86
CA MET A 25 -6.39 4.24 -7.15
C MET A 25 -5.04 4.91 -6.97
N VAL A 26 -4.04 4.43 -7.68
CA VAL A 26 -2.71 5.03 -7.61
C VAL A 26 -2.23 5.29 -9.02
N VAL A 27 -1.77 6.50 -9.27
CA VAL A 27 -1.19 6.85 -10.56
C VAL A 27 0.30 7.06 -10.33
N VAL A 28 1.11 6.45 -11.18
CA VAL A 28 2.55 6.51 -11.02
C VAL A 28 3.15 7.17 -12.24
N ASN A 29 3.96 8.17 -12.01
CA ASN A 29 4.72 8.84 -13.06
C ASN A 29 6.17 8.93 -12.65
N HIS A 30 7.03 9.20 -13.57
CA HIS A 30 8.44 9.32 -13.22
C HIS A 30 9.18 10.25 -14.16
N SER A 31 10.30 10.75 -13.67
CA SER A 31 11.26 11.47 -14.47
C SER A 31 12.56 10.68 -14.42
N ASP A 32 13.64 11.31 -14.83
CA ASP A 32 14.94 10.64 -14.78
C ASP A 32 15.39 10.39 -13.35
N THR A 33 14.91 11.15 -12.40
CA THR A 33 15.45 11.10 -11.06
C THR A 33 14.45 10.73 -10.00
N GLU A 34 13.16 10.79 -10.29
CA GLU A 34 12.17 10.61 -9.25
C GLU A 34 10.96 9.87 -9.74
N PHE A 35 10.31 9.17 -8.82
CA PHE A 35 9.01 8.57 -9.07
C PHE A 35 7.99 9.31 -8.22
N VAL A 36 6.84 9.56 -8.81
CA VAL A 36 5.76 10.27 -8.14
C VAL A 36 4.56 9.37 -8.10
N LEU A 37 4.07 9.10 -6.90
CA LEU A 37 2.90 8.26 -6.71
C LEU A 37 1.78 9.12 -6.19
N ASP A 38 0.69 9.17 -6.91
CA ASP A 38 -0.49 9.93 -6.49
C ASP A 38 -1.54 8.97 -6.02
N PHE A 39 -1.90 9.06 -4.76
CA PHE A 39 -2.91 8.20 -4.16
C PHE A 39 -4.24 8.91 -4.24
N ILE A 40 -5.18 8.30 -4.90
CA ILE A 40 -6.43 8.93 -5.29
C ILE A 40 -7.59 8.20 -4.68
N SER A 41 -8.58 8.94 -4.28
CA SER A 41 -9.82 8.37 -3.79
C SER A 41 -10.91 8.68 -4.79
N ILE A 42 -11.57 7.63 -5.25
CA ILE A 42 -12.69 7.77 -6.17
C ILE A 42 -13.92 7.30 -5.41
N MET A 43 -14.89 8.19 -5.30
CA MET A 43 -16.09 7.86 -4.57
C MET A 43 -17.29 7.95 -5.46
N PRO A 44 -18.24 7.03 -5.30
CA PRO A 44 -19.46 7.07 -6.10
C PRO A 44 -20.20 8.38 -5.87
N GLY A 45 -20.71 8.93 -6.92
CA GLY A 45 -21.46 10.16 -6.82
C GLY A 45 -20.63 11.42 -6.81
N MET A 46 -19.32 11.30 -6.72
CA MET A 46 -18.45 12.45 -6.75
C MET A 46 -18.08 12.76 -8.17
N PRO A 47 -18.18 14.00 -8.59
CA PRO A 47 -17.87 14.34 -9.99
C PRO A 47 -16.40 14.26 -10.32
N LYS A 48 -15.52 14.31 -9.33
CA LYS A 48 -14.10 14.32 -9.59
C LYS A 48 -13.39 13.42 -8.61
N ALA A 49 -12.40 12.71 -9.11
CA ALA A 49 -11.49 11.98 -8.25
C ALA A 49 -10.51 12.97 -7.64
N ARG A 50 -10.08 12.72 -6.43
CA ARG A 50 -9.18 13.62 -5.76
C ARG A 50 -7.91 12.93 -5.36
N VAL A 51 -6.78 13.60 -5.57
CA VAL A 51 -5.51 13.12 -5.08
C VAL A 51 -5.46 13.41 -3.60
N GLN A 52 -5.37 12.36 -2.80
CA GLN A 52 -5.32 12.51 -1.37
C GLN A 52 -3.90 12.73 -0.87
N SER A 53 -2.95 12.15 -1.55
CA SER A 53 -1.56 12.30 -1.14
C SER A 53 -0.67 12.05 -2.32
N ARG A 54 0.42 12.79 -2.39
CA ARG A 54 1.43 12.59 -3.41
C ARG A 54 2.73 12.24 -2.70
N VAL A 55 3.35 11.15 -3.10
CA VAL A 55 4.60 10.72 -2.50
C VAL A 55 5.66 10.70 -3.60
N ILE A 56 6.78 11.30 -3.32
CA ILE A 56 7.89 11.36 -4.27
C ILE A 56 9.04 10.56 -3.70
N MET A 57 9.61 9.70 -4.51
CA MET A 57 10.67 8.84 -4.02
C MET A 57 11.72 8.62 -5.09
N THR A 58 12.87 8.15 -4.67
CA THR A 58 13.94 7.83 -5.62
C THR A 58 13.58 6.57 -6.40
N PRO A 59 14.18 6.37 -7.57
CA PRO A 59 13.94 5.13 -8.31
C PRO A 59 14.29 3.88 -7.51
N SER A 60 15.36 3.95 -6.73
CA SER A 60 15.77 2.83 -5.91
C SER A 60 14.71 2.51 -4.87
N GLN A 61 14.11 3.53 -4.27
CA GLN A 61 13.07 3.34 -3.28
C GLN A 61 11.79 2.82 -3.93
N ALA A 62 11.51 3.25 -5.15
CA ALA A 62 10.34 2.76 -5.87
C ALA A 62 10.48 1.28 -6.14
N LYS A 63 11.70 0.83 -6.45
CA LYS A 63 11.94 -0.57 -6.68
C LYS A 63 11.77 -1.37 -5.40
N GLN A 64 12.23 -0.83 -4.29
CA GLN A 64 12.09 -1.47 -3.00
C GLN A 64 10.62 -1.57 -2.62
N LEU A 65 9.86 -0.54 -2.89
CA LEU A 65 8.43 -0.53 -2.64
C LEU A 65 7.75 -1.63 -3.44
N MET A 66 8.12 -1.76 -4.72
CA MET A 66 7.53 -2.78 -5.55
C MET A 66 7.82 -4.16 -4.99
N GLN A 67 9.03 -4.40 -4.52
CA GLN A 67 9.40 -5.69 -3.99
C GLN A 67 8.67 -5.98 -2.69
N ASN A 68 8.57 -4.99 -1.82
CA ASN A 68 7.89 -5.17 -0.55
C ASN A 68 6.40 -5.41 -0.75
N LEU A 69 5.82 -4.67 -1.66
CA LEU A 69 4.42 -4.79 -1.94
C LEU A 69 4.11 -6.15 -2.55
N SER A 70 4.98 -6.59 -3.46
CA SER A 70 4.83 -7.87 -4.10
C SER A 70 4.90 -9.01 -3.10
N THR A 71 5.84 -8.93 -2.17
CA THR A 71 5.98 -9.93 -1.14
C THR A 71 4.74 -10.00 -0.26
N ASN A 72 4.23 -8.85 0.12
CA ASN A 72 3.06 -8.82 0.97
C ASN A 72 1.81 -9.32 0.25
N LEU A 73 1.70 -8.99 -1.02
CA LEU A 73 0.59 -9.50 -1.80
C LEU A 73 0.64 -11.01 -1.93
N TYR A 74 1.83 -11.53 -2.13
CA TYR A 74 2.02 -12.95 -2.23
C TYR A 74 1.59 -13.64 -0.94
N GLN A 75 2.00 -13.09 0.19
CA GLN A 75 1.63 -13.65 1.47
C GLN A 75 0.12 -13.57 1.69
N TYR A 76 -0.45 -12.44 1.32
CA TYR A 76 -1.88 -12.26 1.47
C TYR A 76 -2.64 -13.29 0.64
N GLU A 77 -2.22 -13.51 -0.58
CA GLU A 77 -2.89 -14.45 -1.45
C GLU A 77 -2.68 -15.88 -1.00
N HIS A 78 -1.51 -16.18 -0.47
CA HIS A 78 -1.24 -17.50 0.03
C HIS A 78 -2.05 -17.79 1.27
N ASP A 79 -2.20 -16.82 2.13
CA ASP A 79 -3.02 -16.98 3.30
C ASP A 79 -4.46 -17.25 2.91
N LYS A 80 -4.91 -16.62 1.83
CA LYS A 80 -6.25 -16.84 1.37
C LYS A 80 -6.41 -18.22 0.76
N GLU A 81 -5.35 -18.76 0.20
CA GLU A 81 -5.42 -20.08 -0.38
C GLU A 81 -5.47 -21.16 0.67
N LEU A 82 -5.01 -20.88 1.88
CA LEU A 82 -5.07 -21.87 2.90
C LEU A 82 -6.52 -21.95 3.36
N PRO A 83 -6.94 -23.08 3.91
CA PRO A 83 -8.28 -23.17 4.41
C PRO A 83 -8.42 -22.18 5.53
N THR A 84 -9.05 -21.11 5.28
CA THR A 84 -9.28 -20.13 6.29
C THR A 84 -10.63 -20.37 6.89
N ASP A 85 -10.95 -19.64 7.91
CA ASP A 85 -12.24 -19.74 8.51
C ASP A 85 -13.29 -19.48 7.47
N GLU A 86 -13.04 -18.53 6.60
CA GLU A 86 -13.97 -18.20 5.58
C GLU A 86 -14.23 -19.37 4.67
N GLU A 87 -13.21 -20.07 4.26
CA GLU A 87 -13.38 -21.19 3.40
C GLU A 87 -14.02 -22.35 4.13
N ILE A 88 -13.71 -22.50 5.37
CA ILE A 88 -14.26 -23.57 6.13
C ILE A 88 -15.73 -23.33 6.40
N PHE A 89 -16.09 -22.12 6.75
CA PHE A 89 -17.44 -21.79 7.05
C PHE A 89 -18.27 -21.39 5.85
N GLY A 90 -17.69 -21.20 4.72
CA GLY A 90 -18.40 -20.73 3.57
C GLY A 90 -17.98 -19.32 3.31
N LYS A 91 -18.05 -18.93 2.15
CA LYS A 91 -17.52 -17.76 1.82
C LYS A 91 -18.24 -16.68 2.03
N GLN A 92 -18.78 -16.35 2.57
CA GLN A 92 -19.28 -15.23 2.75
C GLN A 92 -18.74 -14.32 3.19
N ALA A 93 -18.51 -14.05 3.43
CA ALA A 93 -17.90 -13.23 3.89
C ALA A 93 -17.27 -12.44 3.46
N HIS A 94 -16.99 -12.40 3.14
CA HIS A 94 -16.15 -11.65 2.99
C HIS A 94 -16.00 -10.59 2.92
N PHE A 95 -15.70 -10.44 2.95
CA PHE A 95 -15.38 -9.47 3.04
C PHE A 95 -15.24 -8.81 2.75
N SER A 96 -15.22 -8.81 2.55
CA SER A 96 -14.93 -7.98 2.36
C SER A 96 -14.77 -7.33 2.27
N GLY A 97 -14.42 -7.50 2.11
CA GLY A 97 -14.16 -6.79 2.14
C GLY A 97 -13.93 -6.28 1.97
N SER A 98 -13.85 -6.32 1.74
CA SER A 98 -13.66 -5.79 1.71
C SER A 98 -13.48 -5.34 1.53
N GLY A 99 -13.40 -5.48 1.26
CA GLY A 99 -13.24 -5.10 1.23
C GLY A 99 -13.10 -4.84 0.73
N GLU A 100 -13.17 -5.02 0.32
CA GLU A 100 -13.12 -4.83 0.04
C GLU A 100 -13.03 -4.43 -0.28
N ALA A 101 -12.76 -4.65 -0.60
CA ALA A 101 -12.63 -4.29 -0.68
C ALA A 101 -12.61 -4.33 -0.79
#